data_f6203435052affc7987677ee042357f9
#
_entry.id   f6203435052affc7987677ee042357f9
#
_cell.length_a   1.000
_cell.length_b   1.000
_cell.length_c   1.000
_cell.angle_alpha   90.00
_cell.angle_beta   90.00
_cell.angle_gamma   90.00
#
_symmetry.space_group_name_H-M   'P 1'
#
loop_
_entity.id
_entity.type
_entity.pdbx_description
1 polymer ?
#
loop_
_entity_poly.entity_id
_entity_poly.type
_entity_poly.pdbx_seq_one_letter_code
_entity_poly.pdbx_strand_id
1 'polypeptide(L)'
;MAKSKFLGTKINPSRFHKSQLKYIFILLPVVLFMALPLIYIFNVAFKPLEELFFYPPRFFAQRYTLSNFVRLFSITGASGIPMSRYLFNSIIVTILVLFFSVLISTMAGYALSKLHFKGKKAMNEINTLALMFVGVAVMIPRYLIIESLGLIDNFFVHVLPYLAVPVGLFLVKQFIDQIPDELLDAARIDGATEMQVYTKIILPLIKPAIATIVILSFQSVWNSADTSTVYINRDNYKTFAFYMNTLTSGTNGVAGQGMAAAASLIMFLPNFIIFLIMQSKVMDTMAHSGIK
;
A
#
# COMPACT_ATOMS: atom_id res chain seq x y z
N MET A 1 12.76 16.28 47.08
CA MET A 1 12.87 16.01 45.61
C MET A 1 12.02 17.04 44.86
N ALA A 2 12.63 18.05 44.28
CA ALA A 2 11.94 19.09 43.51
C ALA A 2 11.46 18.50 42.16
N LYS A 3 10.15 18.49 41.95
CA LYS A 3 9.57 18.18 40.63
C LYS A 3 10.05 19.26 39.65
N SER A 4 10.96 18.94 38.74
CA SER A 4 11.34 19.81 37.64
C SER A 4 10.06 20.12 36.85
N LYS A 5 9.63 21.39 36.87
CA LYS A 5 8.56 21.88 35.99
C LYS A 5 9.11 21.87 34.58
N PHE A 6 8.77 20.87 33.79
CA PHE A 6 9.06 20.82 32.37
C PHE A 6 8.31 21.97 31.69
N LEU A 7 9.05 23.01 31.26
CA LEU A 7 8.51 24.21 30.63
C LEU A 7 8.37 24.06 29.10
N GLY A 8 8.66 22.90 28.55
CA GLY A 8 8.58 22.62 27.09
C GLY A 8 7.29 21.91 26.66
N THR A 9 7.04 21.92 25.35
CA THR A 9 5.98 21.11 24.73
C THR A 9 6.33 19.62 24.85
N LYS A 10 5.44 18.82 25.44
CA LYS A 10 5.60 17.36 25.44
C LYS A 10 5.36 16.85 24.02
N ILE A 11 6.42 16.37 23.38
CA ILE A 11 6.33 15.64 22.12
C ILE A 11 5.80 14.25 22.48
N ASN A 12 4.67 13.85 21.88
CA ASN A 12 4.01 12.56 22.07
C ASN A 12 3.62 12.23 23.53
N PRO A 13 2.78 13.04 24.20
CA PRO A 13 2.31 12.72 25.52
C PRO A 13 1.29 11.57 25.47
N SER A 14 1.34 10.66 26.47
CA SER A 14 0.39 9.55 26.62
C SER A 14 -1.06 9.99 26.89
N ARG A 15 -1.26 11.28 27.23
CA ARG A 15 -2.58 11.90 27.46
C ARG A 15 -2.59 13.30 26.87
N PHE A 16 -3.77 13.78 26.48
CA PHE A 16 -3.98 15.15 26.00
C PHE A 16 -3.35 16.19 26.97
N HIS A 17 -2.54 17.07 26.42
CA HIS A 17 -1.91 18.17 27.17
C HIS A 17 -2.27 19.52 26.54
N LYS A 18 -2.53 20.54 27.37
CA LYS A 18 -2.93 21.89 26.89
C LYS A 18 -1.96 22.52 25.89
N SER A 19 -0.68 22.19 25.96
CA SER A 19 0.32 22.66 24.98
C SER A 19 0.08 22.16 23.55
N GLN A 20 -0.71 21.12 23.36
CA GLN A 20 -1.08 20.59 22.04
C GLN A 20 -2.18 21.41 21.37
N LEU A 21 -2.98 22.18 22.13
CA LEU A 21 -4.05 23.01 21.59
C LEU A 21 -3.57 23.97 20.50
N LYS A 22 -2.39 24.57 20.68
CA LYS A 22 -1.79 25.45 19.67
C LYS A 22 -1.58 24.74 18.32
N TYR A 23 -1.04 23.53 18.37
CA TYR A 23 -0.79 22.73 17.14
C TYR A 23 -2.08 22.22 16.53
N ILE A 24 -3.05 21.81 17.35
CA ILE A 24 -4.38 21.39 16.88
C ILE A 24 -5.05 22.56 16.17
N PHE A 25 -5.01 23.76 16.73
CA PHE A 25 -5.64 24.95 16.13
C PHE A 25 -5.00 25.33 14.78
N ILE A 26 -3.68 25.17 14.64
CA ILE A 26 -2.97 25.43 13.38
C ILE A 26 -3.25 24.33 12.34
N LEU A 27 -3.32 23.05 12.77
CA LEU A 27 -3.50 21.92 11.88
C LEU A 27 -4.97 21.70 11.48
N LEU A 28 -5.93 22.10 12.30
CA LEU A 28 -7.35 21.89 12.06
C LEU A 28 -7.84 22.42 10.72
N PRO A 29 -7.51 23.67 10.30
CA PRO A 29 -7.93 24.17 9.00
C PRO A 29 -7.35 23.34 7.84
N VAL A 30 -6.10 22.90 7.96
CA VAL A 30 -5.45 22.06 6.95
C VAL A 30 -6.16 20.70 6.85
N VAL A 31 -6.44 20.07 7.99
CA VAL A 31 -7.16 18.78 8.05
C VAL A 31 -8.56 18.92 7.47
N LEU A 32 -9.29 19.97 7.83
CA LEU A 32 -10.63 20.23 7.27
C LEU A 32 -10.57 20.42 5.76
N PHE A 33 -9.63 21.20 5.27
CA PHE A 33 -9.43 21.41 3.83
C PHE A 33 -9.13 20.10 3.09
N MET A 34 -8.22 19.27 3.65
CA MET A 34 -7.87 17.96 3.07
C MET A 34 -9.03 16.94 3.17
N ALA A 35 -9.91 17.09 4.15
CA ALA A 35 -11.08 16.22 4.29
C ALA A 35 -12.21 16.55 3.31
N LEU A 36 -12.29 17.78 2.76
CA LEU A 36 -13.37 18.20 1.86
C LEU A 36 -13.56 17.28 0.65
N PRO A 37 -12.52 16.88 -0.10
CA PRO A 37 -12.69 15.98 -1.24
C PRO A 37 -13.24 14.61 -0.82
N LEU A 38 -12.80 14.08 0.32
CA LEU A 38 -13.27 12.78 0.83
C LEU A 38 -14.75 12.86 1.23
N ILE A 39 -15.14 13.93 1.95
CA ILE A 39 -16.53 14.18 2.32
C ILE A 39 -17.40 14.36 1.06
N TYR A 40 -16.89 15.03 0.04
CA TYR A 40 -17.59 15.20 -1.22
C TYR A 40 -17.81 13.87 -1.93
N ILE A 41 -16.76 13.04 -2.09
CA ILE A 41 -16.85 11.73 -2.72
C ILE A 41 -17.85 10.86 -1.95
N PHE A 42 -17.79 10.87 -0.61
CA PHE A 42 -18.75 10.15 0.22
C PHE A 42 -20.19 10.59 -0.06
N ASN A 43 -20.45 11.88 -0.07
CA ASN A 43 -21.79 12.39 -0.35
C ASN A 43 -22.26 12.01 -1.77
N VAL A 44 -21.40 12.16 -2.78
CA VAL A 44 -21.77 11.82 -4.18
C VAL A 44 -22.03 10.33 -4.34
N ALA A 45 -21.28 9.46 -3.66
CA ALA A 45 -21.47 8.01 -3.72
C ALA A 45 -22.86 7.57 -3.21
N PHE A 46 -23.41 8.28 -2.22
CA PHE A 46 -24.71 7.98 -1.63
C PHE A 46 -25.86 8.85 -2.15
N LYS A 47 -25.61 9.80 -3.07
CA LYS A 47 -26.66 10.60 -3.70
C LYS A 47 -27.49 9.75 -4.68
N PRO A 48 -28.83 9.88 -4.66
CA PRO A 48 -29.66 9.36 -5.72
C PRO A 48 -29.36 10.05 -7.06
N LEU A 49 -29.60 9.35 -8.15
CA LEU A 49 -29.32 9.85 -9.50
C LEU A 49 -29.97 11.21 -9.77
N GLU A 50 -31.19 11.42 -9.29
CA GLU A 50 -31.96 12.67 -9.46
C GLU A 50 -31.23 13.88 -8.85
N GLU A 51 -30.60 13.71 -7.68
CA GLU A 51 -29.87 14.80 -7.01
C GLU A 51 -28.55 15.16 -7.69
N LEU A 52 -27.99 14.28 -8.51
CA LEU A 52 -26.77 14.55 -9.27
C LEU A 52 -27.04 15.56 -10.42
N PHE A 53 -28.27 15.62 -10.91
CA PHE A 53 -28.67 16.55 -11.98
C PHE A 53 -29.14 17.92 -11.50
N PHE A 54 -29.22 18.16 -10.18
CA PHE A 54 -29.67 19.47 -9.69
C PHE A 54 -28.65 20.55 -10.00
N TYR A 55 -29.17 21.69 -10.45
CA TYR A 55 -28.40 22.90 -10.64
C TYR A 55 -28.93 24.02 -9.74
N PRO A 56 -28.12 24.68 -8.92
CA PRO A 56 -26.69 24.44 -8.68
C PRO A 56 -26.44 23.13 -7.94
N PRO A 57 -25.27 22.48 -8.18
CA PRO A 57 -24.94 21.20 -7.52
C PRO A 57 -24.81 21.40 -6.01
N ARG A 58 -25.52 20.57 -5.24
CA ARG A 58 -25.45 20.62 -3.78
C ARG A 58 -24.28 19.82 -3.26
N PHE A 59 -23.60 20.32 -2.23
CA PHE A 59 -22.48 19.60 -1.61
C PHE A 59 -22.97 18.36 -0.86
N PHE A 60 -23.99 18.50 -0.01
CA PHE A 60 -24.55 17.40 0.79
C PHE A 60 -25.75 16.75 0.08
N ALA A 61 -25.87 15.41 0.25
CA ALA A 61 -27.04 14.68 -0.20
C ALA A 61 -28.25 15.01 0.70
N GLN A 62 -29.44 15.16 0.12
CA GLN A 62 -30.69 15.30 0.86
C GLN A 62 -31.26 13.94 1.26
N ARG A 63 -31.08 12.93 0.39
CA ARG A 63 -31.46 11.54 0.64
C ARG A 63 -30.27 10.64 0.38
N TYR A 64 -29.90 9.84 1.36
CA TYR A 64 -28.83 8.88 1.22
C TYR A 64 -29.38 7.55 0.72
N THR A 65 -28.86 7.03 -0.40
CA THR A 65 -29.27 5.78 -1.03
C THR A 65 -28.06 4.92 -1.37
N LEU A 66 -28.25 3.61 -1.46
CA LEU A 66 -27.24 2.67 -1.94
C LEU A 66 -27.36 2.41 -3.45
N SER A 67 -28.18 3.16 -4.16
CA SER A 67 -28.49 2.93 -5.57
C SER A 67 -27.25 2.91 -6.47
N ASN A 68 -26.26 3.79 -6.21
CA ASN A 68 -25.03 3.83 -6.99
C ASN A 68 -24.16 2.57 -6.78
N PHE A 69 -24.15 2.03 -5.58
CA PHE A 69 -23.48 0.75 -5.30
C PHE A 69 -24.20 -0.41 -5.97
N VAL A 70 -25.52 -0.50 -5.84
CA VAL A 70 -26.31 -1.54 -6.50
C VAL A 70 -26.10 -1.49 -8.02
N ARG A 71 -26.16 -0.30 -8.62
CA ARG A 71 -25.89 -0.12 -10.05
C ARG A 71 -24.46 -0.51 -10.42
N LEU A 72 -23.45 -0.13 -9.62
CA LEU A 72 -22.06 -0.49 -9.84
C LEU A 72 -21.84 -2.00 -9.88
N PHE A 73 -22.50 -2.75 -9.01
CA PHE A 73 -22.42 -4.23 -8.97
C PHE A 73 -23.29 -4.92 -10.02
N SER A 74 -24.38 -4.28 -10.48
CA SER A 74 -25.31 -4.86 -11.47
C SER A 74 -24.91 -4.57 -12.92
N ILE A 75 -24.18 -3.49 -13.17
CA ILE A 75 -23.76 -3.13 -14.52
C ILE A 75 -22.59 -4.03 -14.93
N THR A 76 -22.81 -4.83 -15.95
CA THR A 76 -21.74 -5.43 -16.75
C THR A 76 -21.32 -4.36 -17.77
N GLY A 77 -20.06 -3.93 -17.74
CA GLY A 77 -19.51 -2.97 -18.71
C GLY A 77 -19.61 -3.50 -20.16
N ALA A 78 -19.08 -2.75 -21.12
CA ALA A 78 -19.03 -3.16 -22.53
C ALA A 78 -18.39 -4.53 -22.76
N SER A 79 -17.55 -4.98 -21.84
CA SER A 79 -16.91 -6.31 -21.85
C SER A 79 -17.81 -7.47 -21.36
N GLY A 80 -19.02 -7.18 -20.85
CA GLY A 80 -19.89 -8.19 -20.26
C GLY A 80 -19.42 -8.76 -18.92
N ILE A 81 -18.36 -8.21 -18.32
CA ILE A 81 -17.74 -8.70 -17.08
C ILE A 81 -18.24 -7.87 -15.90
N PRO A 82 -18.74 -8.51 -14.82
CA PRO A 82 -19.23 -7.80 -13.66
C PRO A 82 -18.06 -7.19 -12.86
N MET A 83 -18.28 -6.04 -12.23
CA MET A 83 -17.31 -5.31 -11.38
C MET A 83 -16.71 -6.21 -10.29
N SER A 84 -17.49 -7.13 -9.73
CA SER A 84 -17.04 -8.09 -8.72
C SER A 84 -15.83 -8.92 -9.17
N ARG A 85 -15.71 -9.22 -10.46
CA ARG A 85 -14.55 -9.96 -11.00
C ARG A 85 -13.28 -9.14 -10.93
N TYR A 86 -13.33 -7.86 -11.30
CA TYR A 86 -12.19 -6.95 -11.19
C TYR A 86 -11.75 -6.77 -9.73
N LEU A 87 -12.72 -6.63 -8.82
CA LEU A 87 -12.45 -6.51 -7.38
C LEU A 87 -11.81 -7.80 -6.82
N PHE A 88 -12.35 -8.96 -7.20
CA PHE A 88 -11.77 -10.26 -6.81
C PHE A 88 -10.33 -10.42 -7.31
N ASN A 89 -10.06 -10.06 -8.57
CA ASN A 89 -8.70 -10.08 -9.12
C ASN A 89 -7.75 -9.19 -8.30
N SER A 90 -8.16 -7.95 -7.98
CA SER A 90 -7.35 -7.05 -7.14
C SER A 90 -7.06 -7.63 -5.76
N ILE A 91 -8.04 -8.24 -5.11
CA ILE A 91 -7.85 -8.86 -3.79
C ILE A 91 -6.84 -10.00 -3.87
N ILE A 92 -6.99 -10.92 -4.83
CA ILE A 92 -6.06 -12.06 -5.00
C ILE A 92 -4.66 -11.58 -5.33
N VAL A 93 -4.51 -10.66 -6.30
CA VAL A 93 -3.20 -10.10 -6.67
C VAL A 93 -2.54 -9.45 -5.46
N THR A 94 -3.28 -8.63 -4.72
CA THR A 94 -2.76 -7.94 -3.54
C THR A 94 -2.30 -8.92 -2.47
N ILE A 95 -3.10 -9.94 -2.14
CA ILE A 95 -2.72 -10.96 -1.16
C ILE A 95 -1.45 -11.69 -1.60
N LEU A 96 -1.38 -12.12 -2.85
CA LEU A 96 -0.20 -12.82 -3.38
C LEU A 96 1.05 -11.94 -3.35
N VAL A 97 0.94 -10.69 -3.80
CA VAL A 97 2.08 -9.77 -3.77
C VAL A 97 2.52 -9.48 -2.34
N LEU A 98 1.62 -9.19 -1.40
CA LEU A 98 1.96 -8.94 -0.01
C LEU A 98 2.67 -10.13 0.63
N PHE A 99 2.13 -11.33 0.43
CA PHE A 99 2.72 -12.54 0.99
C PHE A 99 4.13 -12.80 0.45
N PHE A 100 4.28 -12.82 -0.87
CA PHE A 100 5.56 -13.15 -1.50
C PHE A 100 6.59 -12.02 -1.38
N SER A 101 6.20 -10.74 -1.47
CA SER A 101 7.14 -9.64 -1.32
C SER A 101 7.71 -9.56 0.09
N VAL A 102 6.89 -9.78 1.13
CA VAL A 102 7.37 -9.86 2.51
C VAL A 102 8.29 -11.05 2.69
N LEU A 103 7.89 -12.24 2.23
CA LEU A 103 8.69 -13.46 2.33
C LEU A 103 10.06 -13.28 1.66
N ILE A 104 10.07 -12.84 0.39
CA ILE A 104 11.30 -12.65 -0.38
C ILE A 104 12.19 -11.57 0.26
N SER A 105 11.63 -10.41 0.61
CA SER A 105 12.40 -9.30 1.17
C SER A 105 13.00 -9.65 2.54
N THR A 106 12.26 -10.36 3.39
CA THR A 106 12.77 -10.72 4.73
C THR A 106 13.80 -11.85 4.68
N MET A 107 13.59 -12.88 3.85
CA MET A 107 14.57 -13.95 3.64
C MET A 107 15.85 -13.42 2.98
N ALA A 108 15.72 -12.61 1.92
CA ALA A 108 16.87 -12.00 1.26
C ALA A 108 17.60 -11.02 2.19
N GLY A 109 16.86 -10.20 2.95
CA GLY A 109 17.44 -9.30 3.96
C GLY A 109 18.23 -10.05 5.04
N TYR A 110 17.69 -11.17 5.54
CA TYR A 110 18.41 -12.03 6.49
C TYR A 110 19.69 -12.60 5.88
N ALA A 111 19.60 -13.19 4.68
CA ALA A 111 20.76 -13.75 3.99
C ALA A 111 21.84 -12.68 3.71
N LEU A 112 21.42 -11.51 3.20
CA LEU A 112 22.32 -10.38 2.88
C LEU A 112 22.88 -9.67 4.11
N SER A 113 22.26 -9.80 5.28
CA SER A 113 22.75 -9.23 6.54
C SER A 113 23.68 -10.23 7.26
N LYS A 114 23.19 -11.41 7.60
CA LYS A 114 23.80 -12.31 8.58
C LYS A 114 24.53 -13.51 7.99
N LEU A 115 24.19 -13.95 6.77
CA LEU A 115 24.86 -15.10 6.18
C LEU A 115 26.11 -14.71 5.38
N HIS A 116 27.05 -15.65 5.29
CA HIS A 116 28.29 -15.50 4.51
C HIS A 116 28.23 -16.39 3.27
N PHE A 117 28.19 -15.78 2.08
CA PHE A 117 28.18 -16.50 0.81
C PHE A 117 28.86 -15.71 -0.30
N LYS A 118 29.32 -16.41 -1.35
CA LYS A 118 29.92 -15.79 -2.52
C LYS A 118 28.86 -15.00 -3.29
N GLY A 119 29.18 -13.72 -3.65
CA GLY A 119 28.26 -12.85 -4.36
C GLY A 119 27.41 -11.90 -3.47
N LYS A 120 27.47 -12.01 -2.13
CA LYS A 120 26.75 -11.11 -1.21
C LYS A 120 26.97 -9.62 -1.53
N LYS A 121 28.22 -9.22 -1.81
CA LYS A 121 28.56 -7.84 -2.13
C LYS A 121 27.88 -7.38 -3.43
N ALA A 122 27.98 -8.18 -4.49
CA ALA A 122 27.35 -7.88 -5.77
C ALA A 122 25.82 -7.77 -5.67
N MET A 123 25.16 -8.65 -4.91
CA MET A 123 23.71 -8.57 -4.69
C MET A 123 23.31 -7.30 -3.95
N ASN A 124 24.08 -6.86 -2.94
CA ASN A 124 23.86 -5.60 -2.25
C ASN A 124 24.02 -4.39 -3.20
N GLU A 125 25.05 -4.42 -4.04
CA GLU A 125 25.31 -3.36 -5.05
C GLU A 125 24.16 -3.30 -6.07
N ILE A 126 23.69 -4.44 -6.58
CA ILE A 126 22.54 -4.52 -7.49
C ILE A 126 21.28 -3.95 -6.83
N ASN A 127 21.01 -4.28 -5.56
CA ASN A 127 19.86 -3.72 -4.86
C ASN A 127 19.99 -2.20 -4.69
N THR A 128 21.19 -1.71 -4.38
CA THR A 128 21.46 -0.26 -4.26
C THR A 128 21.28 0.45 -5.60
N LEU A 129 21.76 -0.14 -6.70
CA LEU A 129 21.52 0.39 -8.04
C LEU A 129 20.02 0.38 -8.38
N ALA A 130 19.30 -0.68 -8.02
CA ALA A 130 17.85 -0.78 -8.26
C ALA A 130 17.04 0.34 -7.59
N LEU A 131 17.51 0.86 -6.43
CA LEU A 131 16.88 2.00 -5.76
C LEU A 131 16.99 3.32 -6.57
N MET A 132 17.96 3.41 -7.46
CA MET A 132 18.18 4.62 -8.29
C MET A 132 17.29 4.66 -9.53
N PHE A 133 16.68 3.54 -9.91
CA PHE A 133 15.83 3.49 -11.09
C PHE A 133 14.43 4.02 -10.82
N VAL A 134 13.97 4.91 -11.70
CA VAL A 134 12.60 5.41 -11.70
C VAL A 134 11.71 4.43 -12.48
N GLY A 135 10.54 4.09 -11.94
CA GLY A 135 9.63 3.09 -12.51
C GLY A 135 9.27 3.31 -13.98
N VAL A 136 9.12 4.58 -14.39
CA VAL A 136 8.82 4.94 -15.79
C VAL A 136 9.98 4.61 -16.73
N ALA A 137 11.23 4.83 -16.30
CA ALA A 137 12.42 4.55 -17.12
C ALA A 137 12.62 3.07 -17.43
N VAL A 138 12.14 2.19 -16.55
CA VAL A 138 12.27 0.73 -16.70
C VAL A 138 11.03 0.08 -17.34
N MET A 139 10.02 0.86 -17.72
CA MET A 139 8.75 0.33 -18.24
C MET A 139 8.95 -0.45 -19.56
N ILE A 140 9.72 0.10 -20.50
CA ILE A 140 10.00 -0.56 -21.79
C ILE A 140 10.85 -1.83 -21.60
N PRO A 141 12.01 -1.80 -20.91
CA PRO A 141 12.78 -3.01 -20.62
C PRO A 141 11.94 -4.09 -19.90
N ARG A 142 11.11 -3.70 -18.96
CA ARG A 142 10.21 -4.62 -18.26
C ARG A 142 9.21 -5.28 -19.19
N TYR A 143 8.63 -4.50 -20.13
CA TYR A 143 7.72 -5.05 -21.16
C TYR A 143 8.41 -6.14 -21.98
N LEU A 144 9.60 -5.85 -22.50
CA LEU A 144 10.35 -6.80 -23.33
C LEU A 144 10.70 -8.10 -22.57
N ILE A 145 11.04 -8.00 -21.28
CA ILE A 145 11.30 -9.19 -20.44
C ILE A 145 10.01 -10.00 -20.25
N ILE A 146 8.89 -9.34 -19.92
CA ILE A 146 7.59 -9.99 -19.70
C ILE A 146 7.12 -10.69 -20.98
N GLU A 147 7.30 -10.05 -22.13
CA GLU A 147 6.98 -10.61 -23.44
C GLU A 147 7.87 -11.83 -23.77
N SER A 148 9.18 -11.72 -23.56
CA SER A 148 10.12 -12.83 -23.81
C SER A 148 9.87 -14.06 -22.92
N LEU A 149 9.28 -13.84 -21.73
CA LEU A 149 8.86 -14.92 -20.83
C LEU A 149 7.47 -15.49 -21.16
N GLY A 150 6.80 -14.99 -22.20
CA GLY A 150 5.45 -15.43 -22.58
C GLY A 150 4.37 -15.09 -21.54
N LEU A 151 4.57 -14.05 -20.73
CA LEU A 151 3.67 -13.67 -19.65
C LEU A 151 2.63 -12.61 -20.06
N ILE A 152 2.66 -12.15 -21.32
CA ILE A 152 1.61 -11.26 -21.85
C ILE A 152 0.27 -11.99 -21.79
N ASP A 153 -0.76 -11.29 -21.36
CA ASP A 153 -2.14 -11.79 -21.17
C ASP A 153 -2.24 -12.97 -20.17
N ASN A 154 -1.32 -13.04 -19.22
CA ASN A 154 -1.29 -14.01 -18.12
C ASN A 154 -1.55 -13.31 -16.78
N PHE A 155 -2.39 -13.91 -15.92
CA PHE A 155 -2.73 -13.35 -14.62
C PHE A 155 -1.51 -13.07 -13.72
N PHE A 156 -0.47 -13.92 -13.80
CA PHE A 156 0.74 -13.75 -12.98
C PHE A 156 1.56 -12.50 -13.31
N VAL A 157 1.31 -11.82 -14.43
CA VAL A 157 1.95 -10.53 -14.72
C VAL A 157 1.54 -9.43 -13.73
N HIS A 158 0.43 -9.60 -13.04
CA HIS A 158 0.05 -8.70 -11.95
C HIS A 158 0.87 -8.91 -10.67
N VAL A 159 1.50 -10.06 -10.52
CA VAL A 159 2.23 -10.44 -9.29
C VAL A 159 3.73 -10.29 -9.47
N LEU A 160 4.31 -10.93 -10.48
CA LEU A 160 5.76 -11.07 -10.64
C LEU A 160 6.55 -9.75 -10.62
N PRO A 161 6.13 -8.66 -11.30
CA PRO A 161 6.88 -7.40 -11.29
C PRO A 161 6.91 -6.69 -9.94
N TYR A 162 5.98 -7.02 -9.05
CA TYR A 162 5.85 -6.40 -7.72
C TYR A 162 6.50 -7.22 -6.59
N LEU A 163 7.06 -8.41 -6.88
CA LEU A 163 7.72 -9.23 -5.87
C LEU A 163 9.08 -8.64 -5.44
N ALA A 164 9.77 -8.01 -6.37
CA ALA A 164 11.03 -7.32 -6.06
C ALA A 164 10.73 -5.92 -5.53
N VAL A 165 10.98 -5.72 -4.24
CA VAL A 165 10.80 -4.44 -3.54
C VAL A 165 12.15 -3.94 -3.03
N PRO A 166 12.99 -3.27 -3.86
CA PRO A 166 14.34 -2.86 -3.47
C PRO A 166 14.39 -2.02 -2.19
N VAL A 167 13.45 -1.07 -2.02
CA VAL A 167 13.32 -0.26 -0.80
C VAL A 167 13.00 -1.14 0.41
N GLY A 168 12.12 -2.12 0.25
CA GLY A 168 11.74 -3.06 1.29
C GLY A 168 12.92 -3.91 1.74
N LEU A 169 13.67 -4.47 0.78
CA LEU A 169 14.89 -5.25 1.05
C LEU A 169 15.94 -4.41 1.78
N PHE A 170 16.17 -3.18 1.33
CA PHE A 170 17.09 -2.25 1.99
C PHE A 170 16.70 -1.99 3.44
N LEU A 171 15.43 -1.64 3.70
CA LEU A 171 14.93 -1.38 5.05
C LEU A 171 15.06 -2.61 5.96
N VAL A 172 14.62 -3.77 5.50
CA VAL A 172 14.73 -5.02 6.27
C VAL A 172 16.17 -5.30 6.62
N LYS A 173 17.08 -5.18 5.64
CA LYS A 173 18.51 -5.37 5.88
C LYS A 173 19.03 -4.42 6.95
N GLN A 174 18.69 -3.13 6.90
CA GLN A 174 19.09 -2.15 7.90
C GLN A 174 18.60 -2.50 9.32
N PHE A 175 17.38 -3.02 9.44
CA PHE A 175 16.87 -3.48 10.74
C PHE A 175 17.59 -4.74 11.23
N ILE A 176 17.87 -5.69 10.35
CA ILE A 176 18.58 -6.93 10.73
C ILE A 176 20.05 -6.65 11.06
N ASP A 177 20.70 -5.68 10.39
CA ASP A 177 22.08 -5.29 10.69
C ASP A 177 22.24 -4.75 12.12
N GLN A 178 21.18 -4.19 12.71
CA GLN A 178 21.19 -3.68 14.09
C GLN A 178 21.04 -4.80 15.15
N ILE A 179 20.67 -6.02 14.76
CA ILE A 179 20.54 -7.15 15.68
C ILE A 179 21.93 -7.70 15.99
N PRO A 180 22.36 -7.78 17.29
CA PRO A 180 23.65 -8.31 17.67
C PRO A 180 23.84 -9.76 17.20
N ASP A 181 25.03 -10.09 16.70
CA ASP A 181 25.34 -11.44 16.22
C ASP A 181 25.40 -12.44 17.36
N GLU A 182 25.76 -12.00 18.57
CA GLU A 182 25.82 -12.81 19.80
C GLU A 182 24.46 -13.47 20.11
N LEU A 183 23.35 -12.79 19.80
CA LEU A 183 21.99 -13.35 19.98
C LEU A 183 21.75 -14.54 19.06
N LEU A 184 22.25 -14.47 17.83
CA LEU A 184 22.10 -15.53 16.83
C LEU A 184 23.03 -16.70 17.14
N ASP A 185 24.27 -16.41 17.60
CA ASP A 185 25.23 -17.40 17.96
C ASP A 185 24.82 -18.20 19.23
N ALA A 186 24.24 -17.52 20.21
CA ALA A 186 23.64 -18.18 21.36
C ALA A 186 22.55 -19.19 20.93
N ALA A 187 21.66 -18.79 20.04
CA ALA A 187 20.61 -19.68 19.52
C ALA A 187 21.19 -20.87 18.73
N ARG A 188 22.27 -20.67 17.97
CA ARG A 188 22.97 -21.77 17.26
C ARG A 188 23.64 -22.73 18.21
N ILE A 189 24.24 -22.25 19.32
CA ILE A 189 24.80 -23.06 20.37
C ILE A 189 23.71 -23.94 21.05
N ASP A 190 22.51 -23.35 21.22
CA ASP A 190 21.32 -24.07 21.72
C ASP A 190 20.72 -25.05 20.69
N GLY A 191 21.35 -25.24 19.53
CA GLY A 191 20.93 -26.18 18.50
C GLY A 191 19.85 -25.69 17.55
N ALA A 192 19.58 -24.37 17.50
CA ALA A 192 18.60 -23.81 16.56
C ALA A 192 19.11 -23.87 15.10
N THR A 193 18.25 -24.34 14.20
CA THR A 193 18.52 -24.27 12.74
C THR A 193 18.42 -22.85 12.24
N GLU A 194 19.04 -22.53 11.09
CA GLU A 194 18.93 -21.20 10.46
C GLU A 194 17.47 -20.77 10.21
N MET A 195 16.58 -21.70 9.85
CA MET A 195 15.17 -21.43 9.68
C MET A 195 14.49 -21.08 11.02
N GLN A 196 14.90 -21.70 12.12
CA GLN A 196 14.40 -21.37 13.47
C GLN A 196 14.93 -20.01 13.92
N VAL A 197 16.20 -19.69 13.68
CA VAL A 197 16.76 -18.35 13.92
C VAL A 197 15.98 -17.31 13.15
N TYR A 198 15.77 -17.51 11.85
CA TYR A 198 14.99 -16.61 11.01
C TYR A 198 13.55 -16.41 11.52
N THR A 199 12.82 -17.52 11.77
CA THR A 199 11.38 -17.43 12.09
C THR A 199 11.10 -17.01 13.53
N LYS A 200 11.93 -17.46 14.50
CA LYS A 200 11.67 -17.26 15.94
C LYS A 200 12.39 -16.05 16.52
N ILE A 201 13.49 -15.59 15.90
CA ILE A 201 14.28 -14.46 16.38
C ILE A 201 14.17 -13.27 15.44
N ILE A 202 14.57 -13.43 14.17
CA ILE A 202 14.65 -12.32 13.23
C ILE A 202 13.27 -11.74 12.90
N LEU A 203 12.31 -12.54 12.41
CA LEU A 203 10.99 -12.05 12.02
C LEU A 203 10.25 -11.28 13.13
N PRO A 204 10.25 -11.74 14.40
CA PRO A 204 9.64 -10.98 15.49
C PRO A 204 10.29 -9.63 15.76
N LEU A 205 11.62 -9.53 15.62
CA LEU A 205 12.37 -8.30 15.89
C LEU A 205 12.20 -7.26 14.78
N ILE A 206 12.03 -7.68 13.53
CA ILE A 206 11.88 -6.77 12.38
C ILE A 206 10.43 -6.45 12.02
N LYS A 207 9.46 -6.70 12.90
CA LYS A 207 8.04 -6.41 12.67
C LYS A 207 7.78 -4.98 12.15
N PRO A 208 8.47 -3.92 12.64
CA PRO A 208 8.28 -2.57 12.10
C PRO A 208 8.67 -2.46 10.61
N ALA A 209 9.81 -3.07 10.22
CA ALA A 209 10.23 -3.10 8.81
C ALA A 209 9.26 -3.88 7.93
N ILE A 210 8.74 -5.02 8.42
CA ILE A 210 7.71 -5.80 7.71
C ILE A 210 6.45 -4.94 7.48
N ALA A 211 6.00 -4.19 8.49
CA ALA A 211 4.85 -3.32 8.35
C ALA A 211 5.06 -2.27 7.24
N THR A 212 6.26 -1.72 7.15
CA THR A 212 6.60 -0.75 6.09
C THR A 212 6.56 -1.40 4.69
N ILE A 213 7.10 -2.63 4.53
CA ILE A 213 7.01 -3.35 3.25
C ILE A 213 5.55 -3.60 2.87
N VAL A 214 4.73 -4.07 3.83
CA VAL A 214 3.31 -4.33 3.60
C VAL A 214 2.60 -3.09 3.06
N ILE A 215 2.83 -1.91 3.65
CA ILE A 215 2.21 -0.67 3.20
C ILE A 215 2.69 -0.29 1.79
N LEU A 216 4.00 -0.31 1.56
CA LEU A 216 4.58 0.07 0.26
C LEU A 216 4.09 -0.85 -0.85
N SER A 217 4.13 -2.17 -0.63
CA SER A 217 3.67 -3.17 -1.60
C SER A 217 2.16 -3.08 -1.83
N PHE A 218 1.37 -2.86 -0.76
CA PHE A 218 -0.07 -2.69 -0.88
C PHE A 218 -0.42 -1.48 -1.75
N GLN A 219 0.16 -0.31 -1.45
CA GLN A 219 -0.10 0.91 -2.22
C GLN A 219 0.31 0.77 -3.68
N SER A 220 1.44 0.12 -3.95
CA SER A 220 1.94 -0.09 -5.31
C SER A 220 1.03 -0.96 -6.15
N VAL A 221 0.39 -1.96 -5.53
CA VAL A 221 -0.43 -2.95 -6.26
C VAL A 221 -1.91 -2.56 -6.29
N TRP A 222 -2.49 -2.21 -5.13
CA TRP A 222 -3.91 -1.92 -5.02
C TRP A 222 -4.35 -0.74 -5.90
N ASN A 223 -3.51 0.30 -5.98
CA ASN A 223 -3.82 1.53 -6.71
C ASN A 223 -3.35 1.51 -8.18
N SER A 224 -2.58 0.50 -8.61
CA SER A 224 -2.03 0.48 -9.96
C SER A 224 -2.94 -0.19 -10.97
N ALA A 225 -3.17 0.50 -12.09
CA ALA A 225 -3.81 -0.05 -13.28
C ALA A 225 -2.78 -0.48 -14.35
N ASP A 226 -1.49 -0.20 -14.14
CA ASP A 226 -0.44 -0.31 -15.15
C ASP A 226 -0.35 -1.71 -15.75
N THR A 227 -0.33 -2.73 -14.90
CA THR A 227 -0.23 -4.11 -15.37
C THR A 227 -1.45 -4.55 -16.19
N SER A 228 -2.64 -4.10 -15.80
CA SER A 228 -3.86 -4.36 -16.55
C SER A 228 -3.88 -3.63 -17.90
N THR A 229 -3.33 -2.41 -17.94
CA THR A 229 -3.34 -1.59 -19.15
C THR A 229 -2.31 -2.04 -20.17
N VAL A 230 -1.11 -2.42 -19.67
CA VAL A 230 0.05 -2.67 -20.55
C VAL A 230 0.16 -4.12 -20.98
N TYR A 231 -0.19 -5.08 -20.11
CA TYR A 231 0.12 -6.50 -20.34
C TYR A 231 -1.10 -7.40 -20.50
N ILE A 232 -2.32 -6.93 -20.17
CA ILE A 232 -3.53 -7.77 -20.20
C ILE A 232 -4.50 -7.30 -21.26
N ASN A 233 -4.78 -8.19 -22.22
CA ASN A 233 -5.79 -7.98 -23.25
C ASN A 233 -7.18 -8.45 -22.79
N ARG A 234 -7.24 -9.61 -22.09
CA ARG A 234 -8.50 -10.19 -21.62
C ARG A 234 -9.06 -9.45 -20.42
N ASP A 235 -10.23 -8.87 -20.54
CA ASP A 235 -10.86 -8.06 -19.49
C ASP A 235 -11.12 -8.84 -18.20
N ASN A 236 -11.33 -10.17 -18.26
CA ASN A 236 -11.57 -11.02 -17.09
C ASN A 236 -10.37 -11.16 -16.14
N TYR A 237 -9.16 -10.75 -16.57
CA TYR A 237 -7.96 -10.76 -15.74
C TYR A 237 -7.59 -9.37 -15.19
N LYS A 238 -8.24 -8.31 -15.69
CA LYS A 238 -7.93 -6.93 -15.28
C LYS A 238 -8.33 -6.67 -13.83
N THR A 239 -7.68 -5.68 -13.22
CA THR A 239 -7.82 -5.30 -11.81
C THR A 239 -8.88 -4.22 -11.62
N PHE A 240 -9.30 -4.01 -10.36
CA PHE A 240 -10.28 -2.99 -10.00
C PHE A 240 -9.78 -1.56 -10.27
N ALA A 241 -8.47 -1.30 -10.10
CA ALA A 241 -7.88 -0.01 -10.45
C ALA A 241 -8.05 0.32 -11.94
N PHE A 242 -7.91 -0.69 -12.83
CA PHE A 242 -8.19 -0.51 -14.25
C PHE A 242 -9.68 -0.19 -14.50
N TYR A 243 -10.59 -0.94 -13.88
CA TYR A 243 -12.03 -0.69 -13.98
C TYR A 243 -12.39 0.72 -13.52
N MET A 244 -11.80 1.21 -12.41
CA MET A 244 -11.94 2.57 -11.94
C MET A 244 -11.53 3.61 -13.01
N ASN A 245 -10.38 3.40 -13.64
CA ASN A 245 -9.91 4.30 -14.70
C ASN A 245 -10.90 4.34 -15.88
N THR A 246 -11.51 3.22 -16.24
CA THR A 246 -12.53 3.19 -17.31
C THR A 246 -13.81 3.95 -16.93
N LEU A 247 -14.23 3.88 -15.66
CA LEU A 247 -15.38 4.62 -15.17
C LEU A 247 -15.14 6.13 -15.13
N THR A 248 -13.94 6.56 -14.76
CA THR A 248 -13.60 7.99 -14.65
C THR A 248 -13.24 8.62 -15.99
N SER A 249 -12.66 7.86 -16.91
CA SER A 249 -12.31 8.35 -18.26
C SER A 249 -13.46 8.23 -19.25
N GLY A 250 -14.47 7.43 -18.94
CA GLY A 250 -15.65 7.25 -19.78
C GLY A 250 -16.55 8.48 -19.80
N THR A 251 -17.19 8.75 -20.93
CA THR A 251 -18.14 9.86 -21.16
C THR A 251 -19.49 9.63 -20.46
N ASN A 252 -19.52 8.96 -19.32
CA ASN A 252 -20.75 8.58 -18.62
C ASN A 252 -21.56 9.78 -18.07
N GLY A 253 -21.13 11.02 -18.35
CA GLY A 253 -21.83 12.22 -17.94
C GLY A 253 -22.08 12.29 -16.43
N VAL A 254 -23.06 13.08 -16.04
CA VAL A 254 -23.46 13.26 -14.63
C VAL A 254 -23.95 11.94 -13.99
N ALA A 255 -24.60 11.09 -14.76
CA ALA A 255 -25.12 9.80 -14.28
C ALA A 255 -24.02 8.81 -13.84
N GLY A 256 -22.83 8.90 -14.45
CA GLY A 256 -21.68 8.08 -14.11
C GLY A 256 -20.95 8.52 -12.83
N GLN A 257 -21.08 9.80 -12.43
CA GLN A 257 -20.37 10.34 -11.28
C GLN A 257 -20.70 9.64 -9.97
N GLY A 258 -21.95 9.27 -9.75
CA GLY A 258 -22.36 8.52 -8.55
C GLY A 258 -21.72 7.15 -8.47
N MET A 259 -21.65 6.40 -9.58
CA MET A 259 -20.99 5.10 -9.63
C MET A 259 -19.47 5.23 -9.48
N ALA A 260 -18.86 6.22 -10.13
CA ALA A 260 -17.44 6.51 -9.99
C ALA A 260 -17.08 6.87 -8.54
N ALA A 261 -17.91 7.65 -7.86
CA ALA A 261 -17.72 7.96 -6.45
C ALA A 261 -17.89 6.74 -5.55
N ALA A 262 -18.88 5.88 -5.81
CA ALA A 262 -19.07 4.63 -5.08
C ALA A 262 -17.86 3.68 -5.26
N ALA A 263 -17.36 3.55 -6.48
CA ALA A 263 -16.17 2.76 -6.77
C ALA A 263 -14.90 3.37 -6.13
N SER A 264 -14.79 4.71 -6.09
CA SER A 264 -13.70 5.39 -5.38
C SER A 264 -13.70 5.11 -3.88
N LEU A 265 -14.88 5.02 -3.25
CA LEU A 265 -14.98 4.62 -1.83
C LEU A 265 -14.54 3.18 -1.61
N ILE A 266 -14.91 2.25 -2.50
CA ILE A 266 -14.45 0.85 -2.44
C ILE A 266 -12.91 0.79 -2.58
N MET A 267 -12.34 1.62 -3.45
CA MET A 267 -10.89 1.72 -3.62
C MET A 267 -10.19 2.33 -2.39
N PHE A 268 -10.82 3.33 -1.77
CA PHE A 268 -10.30 4.05 -0.62
C PHE A 268 -10.31 3.21 0.67
N LEU A 269 -11.37 2.43 0.91
CA LEU A 269 -11.57 1.71 2.18
C LEU A 269 -10.38 0.82 2.58
N PRO A 270 -9.84 -0.07 1.73
CA PRO A 270 -8.69 -0.90 2.09
C PRO A 270 -7.43 -0.07 2.38
N ASN A 271 -7.19 1.00 1.61
CA ASN A 271 -6.08 1.93 1.88
C ASN A 271 -6.20 2.55 3.29
N PHE A 272 -7.40 2.99 3.66
CA PHE A 272 -7.68 3.60 4.96
C PHE A 272 -7.54 2.59 6.11
N ILE A 273 -8.08 1.37 5.94
CA ILE A 273 -7.98 0.29 6.94
C ILE A 273 -6.51 -0.07 7.19
N ILE A 274 -5.72 -0.30 6.14
CA ILE A 274 -4.30 -0.63 6.28
C ILE A 274 -3.54 0.51 6.95
N PHE A 275 -3.82 1.76 6.58
CA PHE A 275 -3.22 2.91 7.24
C PHE A 275 -3.52 2.93 8.74
N LEU A 276 -4.80 2.74 9.16
CA LEU A 276 -5.17 2.71 10.57
C LEU A 276 -4.48 1.60 11.36
N ILE A 277 -4.34 0.40 10.76
CA ILE A 277 -3.69 -0.73 11.41
C ILE A 277 -2.17 -0.54 11.53
N MET A 278 -1.55 0.08 10.52
CA MET A 278 -0.10 0.12 10.40
C MET A 278 0.54 1.44 10.87
N GLN A 279 -0.25 2.52 11.05
CA GLN A 279 0.27 3.87 11.38
C GLN A 279 1.20 3.90 12.59
N SER A 280 0.88 3.18 13.67
CA SER A 280 1.73 3.13 14.86
C SER A 280 3.08 2.48 14.59
N LYS A 281 3.10 1.39 13.83
CA LYS A 281 4.32 0.63 13.50
C LYS A 281 5.24 1.39 12.54
N VAL A 282 4.66 2.18 11.63
CA VAL A 282 5.43 3.05 10.72
C VAL A 282 6.06 4.20 11.49
N MET A 283 5.34 4.79 12.44
CA MET A 283 5.89 5.84 13.31
C MET A 283 7.08 5.33 14.12
N ASP A 284 7.02 4.11 14.65
CA ASP A 284 8.13 3.47 15.37
C ASP A 284 9.34 3.27 14.45
N THR A 285 9.12 2.89 13.18
CA THR A 285 10.19 2.72 12.19
C THR A 285 10.92 4.04 11.90
N MET A 286 10.17 5.13 11.73
CA MET A 286 10.74 6.46 11.49
C MET A 286 11.51 6.98 12.71
N ALA A 287 11.03 6.74 13.92
CA ALA A 287 11.71 7.14 15.15
C ALA A 287 13.08 6.45 15.31
N HIS A 288 13.22 5.19 14.89
CA HIS A 288 14.47 4.44 14.98
C HIS A 288 15.45 4.75 13.82
N SER A 289 14.96 5.19 12.67
CA SER A 289 15.80 5.53 11.52
C SER A 289 16.41 6.94 11.59
N GLY A 290 15.90 7.82 12.46
CA GLY A 290 16.26 9.24 12.54
C GLY A 290 17.06 9.66 13.77
N ILE A 291 17.37 8.76 14.71
CA ILE A 291 18.11 9.09 15.93
C ILE A 291 19.49 8.42 15.91
N LYS A 292 20.46 9.15 15.45
CA LYS A 292 21.85 9.08 15.88
C LYS A 292 22.34 10.48 16.18
#